data_b701122fc9f67886fb28a07ceda86d2d
#
_entry.id   b701122fc9f67886fb28a07ceda86d2d
#
_cell.length_a   1.000
_cell.length_b   1.000
_cell.length_c   1.000
_cell.angle_alpha   90.00
_cell.angle_beta   90.00
_cell.angle_gamma   90.00
#
_symmetry.space_group_name_H-M   'P 1'
#
loop_
_entity.id
_entity.type
_entity.pdbx_description
1 polymer ?
#
loop_
_entity_poly.entity_id
_entity_poly.type
_entity_poly.pdbx_seq_one_letter_code
_entity_poly.pdbx_strand_id
1 'polypeptide(L)'
;MLWSGIQYFNGGGYEIALPTAMNLLCWHCRGLGNPQTKQELGDLIRAHSPSIVFVAETWLKKARLIYLRDKLKFDGMIEFSREGRGGGGGVLVFWKKEVDFSVDTYSPNHIDAVNNKGKEGEWRFTGFYGEFETNNHYISWATLRRLKSKFTLPWLCAGDFNEIICAHEKLGGKHRPSRQMEEFRNVLDECGFQDLGYSGNKFT
;
A
#
# COMPACT_ATOMS: atom_id res chain seq x y z
N MET A 1 5.97 -10.21 -11.21
CA MET A 1 6.67 -8.92 -11.10
C MET A 1 6.54 -8.48 -9.64
N LEU A 2 7.61 -8.76 -8.86
CA LEU A 2 7.69 -8.37 -7.45
C LEU A 2 7.95 -6.86 -7.41
N TRP A 3 6.93 -6.08 -7.11
CA TRP A 3 7.11 -4.67 -6.86
C TRP A 3 7.38 -4.46 -5.37
N SER A 4 8.60 -4.08 -5.05
CA SER A 4 8.93 -3.54 -3.75
C SER A 4 8.35 -2.13 -3.70
N GLY A 5 7.11 -2.00 -3.23
CA GLY A 5 6.50 -0.70 -3.01
C GLY A 5 7.37 0.11 -2.07
N ILE A 6 7.52 1.40 -2.34
CA ILE A 6 8.18 2.32 -1.43
C ILE A 6 7.43 2.25 -0.10
N GLN A 7 8.13 1.92 0.97
CA GLN A 7 7.59 1.86 2.32
C GLN A 7 8.10 3.09 3.06
N TYR A 8 7.19 3.88 3.58
CA TYR A 8 7.54 5.05 4.37
C TYR A 8 7.07 4.86 5.81
N PHE A 9 7.94 5.19 6.74
CA PHE A 9 7.68 5.08 8.16
C PHE A 9 7.89 6.41 8.87
N ASN A 10 6.97 6.78 9.77
CA ASN A 10 7.09 7.89 10.68
C ASN A 10 7.02 7.36 12.11
N GLY A 11 8.16 7.29 12.79
CA GLY A 11 8.30 6.73 14.14
C GLY A 11 8.06 7.71 15.30
N GLY A 12 7.76 8.97 15.02
CA GLY A 12 7.46 9.95 16.10
C GLY A 12 8.56 10.10 17.17
N GLY A 13 9.83 9.80 16.84
CA GLY A 13 10.96 9.90 17.77
C GLY A 13 11.16 8.69 18.71
N TYR A 14 10.39 7.63 18.54
CA TYR A 14 10.58 6.37 19.25
C TYR A 14 11.06 5.29 18.28
N GLU A 15 12.12 4.57 18.66
CA GLU A 15 12.52 3.32 17.99
C GLU A 15 11.42 2.27 18.28
N ILE A 16 10.41 2.22 17.40
CA ILE A 16 9.45 1.12 17.46
C ILE A 16 9.93 0.06 16.48
N ALA A 17 10.55 -0.98 17.01
CA ALA A 17 10.60 -2.24 16.32
C ALA A 17 9.15 -2.62 15.99
N LEU A 18 8.76 -2.68 14.72
CA LEU A 18 7.55 -3.38 14.30
C LEU A 18 7.57 -4.73 15.04
N PRO A 19 6.43 -5.17 15.63
CA PRO A 19 6.41 -6.42 16.35
C PRO A 19 7.13 -7.48 15.53
N THR A 20 8.12 -8.14 16.11
CA THR A 20 9.15 -8.96 15.47
C THR A 20 8.61 -10.14 14.64
N ALA A 21 7.31 -10.25 14.45
CA ALA A 21 6.62 -11.34 13.76
C ALA A 21 5.63 -10.89 12.66
N MET A 22 5.48 -9.59 12.34
CA MET A 22 4.54 -9.18 11.31
C MET A 22 5.23 -8.93 9.96
N ASN A 23 4.88 -9.73 8.97
CA ASN A 23 5.32 -9.53 7.59
C ASN A 23 4.19 -8.85 6.80
N LEU A 24 4.52 -7.78 6.10
CA LEU A 24 3.64 -7.06 5.19
C LEU A 24 4.03 -7.35 3.74
N LEU A 25 3.08 -7.73 2.92
CA LEU A 25 3.23 -7.83 1.47
C LEU A 25 2.41 -6.72 0.80
N CYS A 26 3.07 -5.86 0.04
CA CYS A 26 2.41 -4.92 -0.86
C CYS A 26 2.65 -5.33 -2.30
N TRP A 27 1.59 -5.40 -3.10
CA TRP A 27 1.68 -5.84 -4.48
C TRP A 27 0.75 -5.08 -5.42
N HIS A 28 1.30 -4.61 -6.54
CA HIS A 28 0.54 -4.03 -7.64
C HIS A 28 0.33 -5.10 -8.71
N CYS A 29 -0.88 -5.67 -8.80
CA CYS A 29 -1.11 -6.91 -9.54
C CYS A 29 -1.60 -6.73 -10.98
N ARG A 30 -2.01 -5.53 -11.39
CA ARG A 30 -2.58 -5.25 -12.72
C ARG A 30 -3.69 -6.24 -13.13
N GLY A 31 -4.52 -6.62 -12.17
CA GLY A 31 -5.69 -7.47 -12.38
C GLY A 31 -5.56 -8.90 -11.88
N LEU A 32 -6.27 -9.23 -10.80
CA LEU A 32 -6.40 -10.60 -10.26
C LEU A 32 -7.37 -11.48 -11.07
N GLY A 33 -7.89 -11.01 -12.21
CA GLY A 33 -8.74 -11.82 -13.10
C GLY A 33 -7.98 -12.97 -13.75
N ASN A 34 -6.71 -12.78 -14.07
CA ASN A 34 -5.84 -13.76 -14.70
C ASN A 34 -5.48 -14.90 -13.71
N PRO A 35 -5.60 -16.18 -14.11
CA PRO A 35 -5.16 -17.31 -13.29
C PRO A 35 -3.69 -17.27 -12.90
N GLN A 36 -2.80 -16.84 -13.79
CA GLN A 36 -1.38 -16.71 -13.52
C GLN A 36 -1.10 -15.69 -12.43
N THR A 37 -1.73 -14.50 -12.47
CA THR A 37 -1.60 -13.47 -11.44
C THR A 37 -2.04 -13.98 -10.07
N LYS A 38 -3.15 -14.76 -10.01
CA LYS A 38 -3.57 -15.39 -8.75
C LYS A 38 -2.57 -16.41 -8.23
N GLN A 39 -1.94 -17.17 -9.13
CA GLN A 39 -0.90 -18.12 -8.76
C GLN A 39 0.32 -17.39 -8.21
N GLU A 40 0.77 -16.34 -8.89
CA GLU A 40 1.88 -15.48 -8.44
C GLU A 40 1.62 -14.91 -7.04
N LEU A 41 0.42 -14.37 -6.77
CA LEU A 41 0.05 -13.93 -5.42
C LEU A 41 0.13 -15.07 -4.40
N GLY A 42 -0.37 -16.25 -4.77
CA GLY A 42 -0.28 -17.44 -3.91
C GLY A 42 1.15 -17.88 -3.62
N ASP A 43 2.05 -17.78 -4.62
CA ASP A 43 3.47 -18.10 -4.49
C ASP A 43 4.18 -17.10 -3.58
N LEU A 44 3.91 -15.80 -3.74
CA LEU A 44 4.41 -14.75 -2.87
C LEU A 44 3.99 -14.94 -1.40
N ILE A 45 2.71 -15.23 -1.18
CA ILE A 45 2.17 -15.47 0.16
C ILE A 45 2.82 -16.70 0.78
N ARG A 46 3.04 -17.78 0.02
CA ARG A 46 3.74 -18.97 0.53
C ARG A 46 5.20 -18.70 0.87
N ALA A 47 5.89 -17.94 0.03
CA ALA A 47 7.30 -17.63 0.20
C ALA A 47 7.57 -16.72 1.42
N HIS A 48 6.69 -15.75 1.66
CA HIS A 48 6.92 -14.69 2.65
C HIS A 48 6.04 -14.80 3.89
N SER A 49 5.01 -15.67 3.88
CA SER A 49 4.05 -15.86 4.99
C SER A 49 3.56 -14.55 5.61
N PRO A 50 3.03 -13.60 4.80
CA PRO A 50 2.64 -12.29 5.32
C PRO A 50 1.42 -12.38 6.24
N SER A 51 1.42 -11.55 7.29
CA SER A 51 0.27 -11.36 8.17
C SER A 51 -0.73 -10.36 7.60
N ILE A 52 -0.24 -9.39 6.81
CA ILE A 52 -1.04 -8.39 6.10
C ILE A 52 -0.63 -8.38 4.63
N VAL A 53 -1.60 -8.34 3.73
CA VAL A 53 -1.39 -8.23 2.28
C VAL A 53 -2.20 -7.07 1.73
N PHE A 54 -1.52 -6.06 1.18
CA PHE A 54 -2.15 -4.99 0.40
C PHE A 54 -1.96 -5.26 -1.09
N VAL A 55 -3.05 -5.16 -1.86
CA VAL A 55 -3.04 -5.36 -3.32
C VAL A 55 -3.73 -4.17 -3.99
N ALA A 56 -3.06 -3.58 -4.97
CA ALA A 56 -3.63 -2.55 -5.84
C ALA A 56 -3.97 -3.12 -7.22
N GLU A 57 -4.95 -2.50 -7.88
CA GLU A 57 -5.47 -2.87 -9.22
C GLU A 57 -6.04 -4.29 -9.31
N THR A 58 -6.89 -4.65 -8.37
CA THR A 58 -7.44 -6.01 -8.28
C THR A 58 -8.37 -6.39 -9.45
N TRP A 59 -9.15 -5.46 -9.98
CA TRP A 59 -10.14 -5.62 -11.07
C TRP A 59 -11.07 -6.83 -10.89
N LEU A 60 -11.35 -7.21 -9.66
CA LEU A 60 -12.24 -8.31 -9.33
C LEU A 60 -13.49 -7.83 -8.58
N LYS A 61 -14.60 -8.50 -8.82
CA LYS A 61 -15.82 -8.34 -8.03
C LYS A 61 -15.64 -8.94 -6.64
N LYS A 62 -16.29 -8.35 -5.63
CA LYS A 62 -16.24 -8.72 -4.22
C LYS A 62 -16.39 -10.23 -3.95
N ALA A 63 -17.36 -10.88 -4.60
CA ALA A 63 -17.56 -12.33 -4.41
C ALA A 63 -16.33 -13.18 -4.77
N ARG A 64 -15.58 -12.78 -5.82
CA ARG A 64 -14.35 -13.48 -6.20
C ARG A 64 -13.19 -13.16 -5.25
N LEU A 65 -13.17 -11.98 -4.66
CA LEU A 65 -12.18 -11.61 -3.65
C LEU A 65 -12.40 -12.36 -2.34
N ILE A 66 -13.66 -12.58 -1.93
CA ILE A 66 -14.01 -13.42 -0.78
C ILE A 66 -13.50 -14.86 -1.00
N TYR A 67 -13.78 -15.46 -2.16
CA TYR A 67 -13.26 -16.78 -2.49
C TYR A 67 -11.72 -16.84 -2.45
N LEU A 68 -11.07 -15.80 -2.96
CA LEU A 68 -9.59 -15.71 -2.95
C LEU A 68 -9.04 -15.60 -1.53
N ARG A 69 -9.64 -14.77 -0.66
CA ARG A 69 -9.32 -14.66 0.76
C ARG A 69 -9.32 -16.04 1.43
N ASP A 70 -10.41 -16.79 1.26
CA ASP A 70 -10.59 -18.10 1.89
C ASP A 70 -9.55 -19.11 1.36
N LYS A 71 -9.33 -19.13 0.04
CA LYS A 71 -8.31 -19.96 -0.61
C LYS A 71 -6.88 -19.65 -0.11
N LEU A 72 -6.57 -18.38 0.12
CA LEU A 72 -5.27 -17.91 0.63
C LEU A 72 -5.18 -17.97 2.17
N LYS A 73 -6.24 -18.42 2.84
CA LYS A 73 -6.32 -18.61 4.31
C LYS A 73 -6.07 -17.31 5.08
N PHE A 74 -6.73 -16.22 4.66
CA PHE A 74 -6.84 -14.99 5.44
C PHE A 74 -8.20 -14.91 6.11
N ASP A 75 -8.26 -14.28 7.29
CA ASP A 75 -9.46 -14.18 8.11
C ASP A 75 -10.22 -12.89 7.84
N GLY A 76 -9.51 -11.79 7.66
CA GLY A 76 -10.09 -10.49 7.37
C GLY A 76 -9.85 -10.01 5.96
N MET A 77 -10.76 -9.16 5.48
CA MET A 77 -10.67 -8.53 4.17
C MET A 77 -11.45 -7.22 4.16
N ILE A 78 -10.84 -6.20 3.55
CA ILE A 78 -11.55 -5.01 3.07
C ILE A 78 -11.13 -4.75 1.63
N GLU A 79 -12.09 -4.35 0.80
CA GLU A 79 -11.85 -3.96 -0.57
C GLU A 79 -12.60 -2.68 -0.89
N PHE A 80 -12.03 -1.90 -1.79
CA PHE A 80 -12.70 -0.78 -2.41
C PHE A 80 -12.48 -0.85 -3.92
N SER A 81 -13.57 -1.04 -4.67
CA SER A 81 -13.55 -1.08 -6.13
C SER A 81 -13.91 0.28 -6.70
N ARG A 82 -13.15 0.76 -7.68
CA ARG A 82 -13.60 1.90 -8.50
C ARG A 82 -14.77 1.45 -9.38
N GLU A 83 -15.95 2.01 -9.16
CA GLU A 83 -17.05 1.88 -10.10
C GLU A 83 -16.85 2.89 -11.24
N GLY A 84 -16.83 2.42 -12.49
CA GLY A 84 -16.73 3.30 -13.65
C GLY A 84 -16.38 2.59 -14.96
N ARG A 85 -16.57 3.29 -16.08
CA ARG A 85 -16.16 2.83 -17.42
C ARG A 85 -14.64 2.66 -17.48
N GLY A 86 -14.19 1.41 -17.66
CA GLY A 86 -12.77 1.07 -17.74
C GLY A 86 -12.25 0.21 -16.61
N GLY A 87 -13.07 -0.15 -15.60
CA GLY A 87 -12.71 -1.13 -14.58
C GLY A 87 -11.44 -0.77 -13.80
N GLY A 88 -11.23 0.52 -13.55
CA GLY A 88 -10.04 1.01 -12.85
C GLY A 88 -9.89 0.35 -11.50
N GLY A 89 -8.74 -0.24 -11.27
CA GLY A 89 -8.40 -1.11 -10.19
C GLY A 89 -8.82 -0.65 -8.80
N GLY A 90 -9.37 -1.58 -8.05
CA GLY A 90 -9.63 -1.41 -6.63
C GLY A 90 -8.39 -1.67 -5.79
N VAL A 91 -8.46 -1.26 -4.54
CA VAL A 91 -7.50 -1.60 -3.50
C VAL A 91 -8.10 -2.63 -2.55
N LEU A 92 -7.25 -3.49 -2.02
CA LEU A 92 -7.63 -4.63 -1.21
C LEU A 92 -6.62 -4.82 -0.08
N VAL A 93 -7.09 -5.13 1.12
CA VAL A 93 -6.26 -5.65 2.20
C VAL A 93 -6.82 -6.97 2.68
N PHE A 94 -5.95 -7.96 2.83
CA PHE A 94 -6.19 -9.18 3.59
C PHE A 94 -5.36 -9.16 4.87
N TRP A 95 -5.88 -9.73 5.96
CA TRP A 95 -5.12 -9.92 7.19
C TRP A 95 -5.44 -11.23 7.89
N LYS A 96 -4.49 -11.74 8.67
CA LYS A 96 -4.61 -12.94 9.48
C LYS A 96 -5.32 -12.65 10.79
N LYS A 97 -5.88 -13.69 11.42
CA LYS A 97 -6.63 -13.61 12.68
C LYS A 97 -5.82 -13.01 13.85
N GLU A 98 -4.52 -13.27 13.88
CA GLU A 98 -3.61 -12.75 14.90
C GLU A 98 -3.35 -11.23 14.78
N VAL A 99 -3.75 -10.60 13.68
CA VAL A 99 -3.61 -9.16 13.46
C VAL A 99 -4.87 -8.45 13.93
N ASP A 100 -4.74 -7.62 14.97
CA ASP A 100 -5.82 -6.74 15.43
C ASP A 100 -5.93 -5.53 14.50
N PHE A 101 -6.60 -5.73 13.38
CA PHE A 101 -6.68 -4.80 12.25
C PHE A 101 -8.00 -4.03 12.28
N SER A 102 -7.97 -2.77 12.71
CA SER A 102 -9.12 -1.88 12.80
C SER A 102 -9.10 -0.85 11.67
N VAL A 103 -9.96 -1.03 10.66
CA VAL A 103 -10.06 -0.08 9.54
C VAL A 103 -10.62 1.25 10.02
N ASP A 104 -9.93 2.36 9.69
CA ASP A 104 -10.36 3.73 10.01
C ASP A 104 -10.99 4.42 8.79
N THR A 105 -10.25 4.48 7.67
CA THR A 105 -10.77 5.06 6.43
C THR A 105 -10.32 4.29 5.21
N TYR A 106 -11.08 4.45 4.13
CA TYR A 106 -10.76 3.87 2.85
C TYR A 106 -11.32 4.71 1.69
N SER A 107 -10.70 4.57 0.54
CA SER A 107 -11.10 5.19 -0.72
C SER A 107 -10.58 4.36 -1.90
N PRO A 108 -10.85 4.76 -3.16
CA PRO A 108 -10.20 4.12 -4.31
C PRO A 108 -8.67 4.13 -4.28
N ASN A 109 -8.09 5.03 -3.48
CA ASN A 109 -6.66 5.32 -3.43
C ASN A 109 -5.97 4.86 -2.16
N HIS A 110 -6.71 4.47 -1.10
CA HIS A 110 -6.10 4.01 0.14
C HIS A 110 -7.03 3.15 0.98
N ILE A 111 -6.41 2.32 1.81
CA ILE A 111 -7.03 1.67 2.96
C ILE A 111 -6.15 2.00 4.16
N ASP A 112 -6.73 2.63 5.16
CA ASP A 112 -6.07 3.09 6.36
C ASP A 112 -6.62 2.36 7.58
N ALA A 113 -5.75 1.85 8.43
CA ALA A 113 -6.10 1.03 9.57
C ALA A 113 -5.16 1.25 10.75
N VAL A 114 -5.68 1.06 11.93
CA VAL A 114 -4.93 1.04 13.18
C VAL A 114 -4.81 -0.40 13.65
N ASN A 115 -3.59 -0.81 13.94
CA ASN A 115 -3.28 -2.12 14.49
C ASN A 115 -3.09 -2.00 16.00
N ASN A 116 -3.55 -2.99 16.78
CA ASN A 116 -3.53 -3.01 18.22
C ASN A 116 -4.22 -1.77 18.84
N LYS A 117 -5.35 -1.36 18.27
CA LYS A 117 -6.06 -0.13 18.66
C LYS A 117 -6.36 -0.09 20.16
N GLY A 118 -5.85 0.97 20.83
CA GLY A 118 -6.00 1.15 22.28
C GLY A 118 -5.17 0.19 23.14
N LYS A 119 -4.18 -0.52 22.56
CA LYS A 119 -3.29 -1.46 23.26
C LYS A 119 -1.83 -1.01 23.14
N GLU A 120 -0.98 -1.64 23.94
CA GLU A 120 0.48 -1.47 23.78
C GLU A 120 0.92 -1.87 22.39
N GLY A 121 1.84 -1.09 21.82
CA GLY A 121 2.31 -1.31 20.45
C GLY A 121 1.29 -0.92 19.38
N GLU A 122 0.39 0.03 19.67
CA GLU A 122 -0.53 0.60 18.68
C GLU A 122 0.26 1.29 17.56
N TRP A 123 -0.07 0.97 16.31
CA TRP A 123 0.56 1.56 15.12
C TRP A 123 -0.43 1.62 13.96
N ARG A 124 -0.13 2.45 12.97
CA ARG A 124 -0.98 2.70 11.82
C ARG A 124 -0.39 2.14 10.54
N PHE A 125 -1.22 1.50 9.75
CA PHE A 125 -0.93 1.06 8.39
C PHE A 125 -1.81 1.80 7.39
N THR A 126 -1.20 2.28 6.30
CA THR A 126 -1.92 2.75 5.12
C THR A 126 -1.41 2.03 3.89
N GLY A 127 -2.27 1.22 3.28
CA GLY A 127 -2.07 0.76 1.91
C GLY A 127 -2.45 1.88 0.94
N PHE A 128 -1.51 2.37 0.14
CA PHE A 128 -1.69 3.55 -0.69
C PHE A 128 -1.53 3.24 -2.18
N TYR A 129 -2.44 3.78 -3.00
CA TYR A 129 -2.39 3.72 -4.45
C TYR A 129 -2.59 5.14 -5.01
N GLY A 130 -1.49 5.79 -5.40
CA GLY A 130 -1.47 7.14 -5.92
C GLY A 130 -2.22 7.28 -7.25
N GLU A 131 -2.66 8.49 -7.56
CA GLU A 131 -3.21 8.79 -8.87
C GLU A 131 -2.16 8.54 -9.96
N PHE A 132 -2.54 7.79 -11.01
CA PHE A 132 -1.60 7.47 -12.09
C PHE A 132 -1.45 8.63 -13.08
N GLU A 133 -2.50 9.46 -13.21
CA GLU A 133 -2.47 10.64 -14.06
C GLU A 133 -1.69 11.76 -13.37
N THR A 134 -0.61 12.18 -14.00
CA THR A 134 0.29 13.20 -13.48
C THR A 134 -0.42 14.49 -13.04
N ASN A 135 -1.43 14.91 -13.79
CA ASN A 135 -2.22 16.12 -13.47
C ASN A 135 -3.05 15.97 -12.20
N ASN A 136 -3.25 14.75 -11.71
CA ASN A 136 -4.07 14.44 -10.53
C ASN A 136 -3.22 14.10 -9.29
N HIS A 137 -1.89 14.11 -9.39
CA HIS A 137 -1.01 13.78 -8.25
C HIS A 137 -1.28 14.66 -7.02
N TYR A 138 -1.70 15.91 -7.21
CA TYR A 138 -2.07 16.79 -6.09
C TYR A 138 -3.19 16.20 -5.20
N ILE A 139 -4.07 15.34 -5.74
CA ILE A 139 -5.11 14.63 -4.98
C ILE A 139 -4.47 13.60 -4.04
N SER A 140 -3.45 12.88 -4.53
CA SER A 140 -2.66 11.94 -3.73
C SER A 140 -1.95 12.67 -2.58
N TRP A 141 -1.33 13.81 -2.87
CA TRP A 141 -0.62 14.62 -1.88
C TRP A 141 -1.56 15.19 -0.81
N ALA A 142 -2.71 15.72 -1.23
CA ALA A 142 -3.75 16.19 -0.31
C ALA A 142 -4.28 15.05 0.58
N THR A 143 -4.40 13.84 0.03
CA THR A 143 -4.83 12.66 0.79
C THR A 143 -3.81 12.29 1.86
N LEU A 144 -2.50 12.23 1.54
CA LEU A 144 -1.45 11.93 2.50
C LEU A 144 -1.40 12.98 3.64
N ARG A 145 -1.47 14.28 3.32
CA ARG A 145 -1.53 15.36 4.33
C ARG A 145 -2.72 15.22 5.25
N ARG A 146 -3.90 14.94 4.69
CA ARG A 146 -5.12 14.69 5.47
C ARG A 146 -4.99 13.46 6.38
N LEU A 147 -4.38 12.39 5.87
CA LEU A 147 -4.12 11.20 6.67
C LEU A 147 -3.13 11.51 7.79
N LYS A 148 -2.06 12.27 7.54
CA LYS A 148 -1.09 12.69 8.56
C LYS A 148 -1.74 13.44 9.72
N SER A 149 -2.72 14.31 9.44
CA SER A 149 -3.37 15.12 10.48
C SER A 149 -4.28 14.33 11.41
N LYS A 150 -4.60 13.07 11.13
CA LYS A 150 -5.56 12.27 11.92
C LYS A 150 -4.98 11.66 13.17
N PHE A 151 -3.72 11.22 13.13
CA PHE A 151 -3.09 10.47 14.21
C PHE A 151 -1.62 10.86 14.39
N THR A 152 -1.14 10.69 15.60
CA THR A 152 0.29 10.82 15.97
C THR A 152 0.97 9.46 16.16
N LEU A 153 0.30 8.38 15.78
CA LEU A 153 0.81 7.01 15.87
C LEU A 153 2.00 6.78 14.94
N PRO A 154 2.89 5.82 15.27
CA PRO A 154 3.84 5.28 14.32
C PRO A 154 3.10 4.84 13.06
N TRP A 155 3.55 5.31 11.92
CA TRP A 155 2.79 5.18 10.69
C TRP A 155 3.61 4.54 9.56
N LEU A 156 3.18 3.36 9.12
CA LEU A 156 3.69 2.68 7.93
C LEU A 156 2.74 2.95 6.76
N CYS A 157 3.26 3.60 5.71
CA CYS A 157 2.54 3.80 4.45
C CYS A 157 3.27 3.04 3.34
N ALA A 158 2.57 2.12 2.69
CA ALA A 158 3.17 1.27 1.67
C ALA A 158 2.23 1.08 0.47
N GLY A 159 2.80 0.97 -0.73
CA GLY A 159 2.03 0.76 -1.95
C GLY A 159 2.64 1.46 -3.17
N ASP A 160 1.85 1.68 -4.20
CA ASP A 160 2.28 2.38 -5.42
C ASP A 160 1.88 3.86 -5.36
N PHE A 161 2.85 4.73 -5.16
CA PHE A 161 2.61 6.18 -5.12
C PHE A 161 2.44 6.81 -6.51
N ASN A 162 2.75 6.05 -7.58
CA ASN A 162 2.76 6.51 -8.98
C ASN A 162 3.65 7.74 -9.22
N GLU A 163 4.60 7.99 -8.33
CA GLU A 163 5.59 9.06 -8.42
C GLU A 163 6.96 8.58 -7.97
N ILE A 164 7.99 9.30 -8.36
CA ILE A 164 9.39 9.06 -8.05
C ILE A 164 9.97 10.25 -7.29
N ILE A 165 10.93 10.01 -6.41
CA ILE A 165 11.64 11.08 -5.69
C ILE A 165 12.83 11.63 -6.48
N CYS A 166 13.36 10.84 -7.41
CA CYS A 166 14.50 11.22 -8.25
C CYS A 166 14.49 10.48 -9.59
N ALA A 167 15.14 11.09 -10.59
CA ALA A 167 15.10 10.61 -11.98
C ALA A 167 15.68 9.19 -12.18
N HIS A 168 16.61 8.75 -11.33
CA HIS A 168 17.23 7.43 -11.44
C HIS A 168 16.34 6.26 -10.95
N GLU A 169 15.17 6.56 -10.38
CA GLU A 169 14.15 5.55 -10.01
C GLU A 169 13.29 5.11 -11.20
N LYS A 170 13.44 5.78 -12.33
CA LYS A 170 12.66 5.46 -13.53
C LYS A 170 13.58 5.10 -14.69
N LEU A 171 13.33 3.93 -15.29
CA LEU A 171 14.01 3.50 -16.52
C LEU A 171 13.08 3.69 -17.72
N GLY A 172 13.47 4.60 -18.65
CA GLY A 172 12.71 4.85 -19.88
C GLY A 172 11.42 5.65 -19.69
N GLY A 173 10.66 5.80 -20.80
CA GLY A 173 9.45 6.57 -20.85
C GLY A 173 9.65 8.09 -20.79
N LYS A 174 8.57 8.87 -20.63
CA LYS A 174 8.62 10.34 -20.56
C LYS A 174 9.37 10.79 -19.30
N HIS A 175 10.23 11.79 -19.45
CA HIS A 175 10.93 12.42 -18.33
C HIS A 175 9.93 13.00 -17.32
N ARG A 176 10.18 12.77 -16.02
CA ARG A 176 9.36 13.36 -14.95
C ARG A 176 9.88 14.78 -14.66
N PRO A 177 9.00 15.80 -14.66
CA PRO A 177 9.42 17.17 -14.33
C PRO A 177 10.00 17.26 -12.91
N SER A 178 11.10 17.97 -12.75
CA SER A 178 11.77 18.14 -11.45
C SER A 178 10.84 18.68 -10.36
N ARG A 179 9.95 19.62 -10.73
CA ARG A 179 8.96 20.20 -9.82
C ARG A 179 8.03 19.14 -9.22
N GLN A 180 7.60 18.15 -10.00
CA GLN A 180 6.71 17.09 -9.49
C GLN A 180 7.42 16.17 -8.49
N MET A 181 8.67 15.81 -8.80
CA MET A 181 9.50 15.04 -7.86
C MET A 181 9.77 15.84 -6.57
N GLU A 182 9.97 17.16 -6.68
CA GLU A 182 10.13 18.05 -5.53
C GLU A 182 8.86 18.15 -4.69
N GLU A 183 7.69 18.32 -5.32
CA GLU A 183 6.39 18.32 -4.64
C GLU A 183 6.15 17.00 -3.88
N PHE A 184 6.55 15.86 -4.46
CA PHE A 184 6.43 14.57 -3.79
C PHE A 184 7.38 14.48 -2.58
N ARG A 185 8.65 14.85 -2.72
CA ARG A 185 9.59 14.91 -1.59
C ARG A 185 9.06 15.77 -0.45
N ASN A 186 8.54 16.97 -0.77
CA ASN A 186 7.98 17.86 0.23
C ASN A 186 6.82 17.21 1.00
N VAL A 187 5.94 16.46 0.32
CA VAL A 187 4.86 15.72 0.97
C VAL A 187 5.38 14.63 1.90
N LEU A 188 6.41 13.89 1.48
CA LEU A 188 7.04 12.86 2.30
C LEU A 188 7.65 13.47 3.57
N ASP A 189 8.36 14.60 3.41
CA ASP A 189 8.96 15.35 4.52
C ASP A 189 7.89 15.91 5.48
N GLU A 190 6.82 16.51 4.96
CA GLU A 190 5.68 16.99 5.74
C GLU A 190 4.99 15.85 6.52
N CYS A 191 4.92 14.66 5.94
CA CYS A 191 4.41 13.47 6.63
C CYS A 191 5.42 12.89 7.64
N GLY A 192 6.68 13.33 7.59
CA GLY A 192 7.77 12.79 8.40
C GLY A 192 8.15 11.36 8.02
N PHE A 193 7.97 11.00 6.76
CA PHE A 193 8.28 9.68 6.26
C PHE A 193 9.76 9.49 5.99
N GLN A 194 10.25 8.31 6.34
CA GLN A 194 11.58 7.82 5.97
C GLN A 194 11.42 6.61 5.06
N ASP A 195 12.20 6.56 3.98
CA ASP A 195 12.23 5.40 3.09
C ASP A 195 12.92 4.23 3.82
N LEU A 196 12.22 3.10 3.90
CA LEU A 196 12.76 1.88 4.49
C LEU A 196 13.65 1.09 3.53
N GLY A 197 13.78 1.55 2.29
CA GLY A 197 14.52 0.86 1.24
C GLY A 197 13.79 -0.38 0.73
N TYR A 198 14.46 -1.13 -0.11
CA TYR A 198 13.94 -2.38 -0.68
C TYR A 198 15.05 -3.42 -0.82
N SER A 199 14.62 -4.69 -0.92
CA SER A 199 15.49 -5.81 -1.27
C SER A 199 14.99 -6.46 -2.55
N GLY A 200 15.87 -6.66 -3.54
CA GLY A 200 15.52 -7.25 -4.83
C GLY A 200 15.90 -6.39 -6.03
N ASN A 201 15.23 -6.62 -7.17
CA ASN A 201 15.49 -5.87 -8.39
C ASN A 201 14.97 -4.44 -8.28
N LYS A 202 15.78 -3.47 -8.74
CA LYS A 202 15.46 -2.03 -8.67
C LYS A 202 14.28 -1.63 -9.57
N PHE A 203 14.10 -2.34 -10.67
CA PHE A 203 13.04 -2.05 -11.65
C PHE A 203 12.18 -3.29 -11.88
N THR A 204 10.89 -3.07 -12.03
CA THR A 204 9.86 -4.10 -12.28
C THR A 204 9.05 -3.77 -13.52
#